data_6a2637abb4786b48fa5f5edbba4917cb
#
_entry.id   6a2637abb4786b48fa5f5edbba4917cb
#
_cell.length_a   1.000
_cell.length_b   1.000
_cell.length_c   1.000
_cell.angle_alpha   90.00
_cell.angle_beta   90.00
_cell.angle_gamma   90.00
#
_symmetry.space_group_name_H-M   'P 1'
#
loop_
_entity.id
_entity.type
_entity.pdbx_description
1 polymer ?
#
loop_
_entity_poly.entity_id
_entity_poly.type
_entity_poly.pdbx_seq_one_letter_code
_entity_poly.pdbx_strand_id
1 'polypeptide(L)'
;MSDLFDDKNIPPMLLYETKPFDDENYIYELKLDGIRCLAYIDNKSVVLHNKRHKDVTSIYPELSRMNRCVKERVILDGELVVLNKEGKPDFYAIQRRSLMTDTFKIGFAAKSNPVQFVAYDIIYNDGDDLTDKPLMERKAILSKVVKEGNNLTISRYIEKNGVAFFELAKAQELEGIVAKRKDSLYQIGKRTRDWLKIKVMQDEDLLILGYQPDLKGEVKDLILGYFDDDGKLQCRGKVYLGISKEERRIISQFARGNTVRKPWFPKYKNVVWLKPQLVGTAHFMHETENGGMRQPVWKGLRTDKSIDKSDFMY
;
A
#
# COMPACT_ATOMS: atom_id res chain seq x y z
N MET A 1 -17.85 -15.49 22.19
CA MET A 1 -17.36 -14.75 21.03
C MET A 1 -15.98 -15.32 20.72
N SER A 2 -15.63 -15.56 19.45
CA SER A 2 -14.28 -15.98 19.10
C SER A 2 -13.32 -14.84 19.45
N ASP A 3 -12.16 -15.19 20.00
CA ASP A 3 -11.08 -14.24 20.29
C ASP A 3 -10.57 -13.64 18.95
N LEU A 4 -10.49 -12.32 18.86
CA LEU A 4 -9.98 -11.62 17.65
C LEU A 4 -8.61 -12.12 17.21
N PHE A 5 -7.77 -12.50 18.18
CA PHE A 5 -6.43 -13.02 17.90
C PHE A 5 -6.47 -14.39 17.20
N ASP A 6 -7.41 -15.24 17.56
CA ASP A 6 -7.53 -16.59 17.02
C ASP A 6 -8.26 -16.63 15.68
N ASP A 7 -9.21 -15.72 15.44
CA ASP A 7 -9.96 -15.61 14.18
C ASP A 7 -9.07 -15.19 12.99
N LYS A 8 -8.07 -14.33 13.22
CA LYS A 8 -7.13 -13.82 12.21
C LYS A 8 -7.77 -13.29 10.92
N ASN A 9 -9.03 -12.84 10.99
CA ASN A 9 -9.81 -12.38 9.83
C ASN A 9 -10.32 -10.94 10.02
N ILE A 10 -9.43 -10.04 10.43
CA ILE A 10 -9.79 -8.65 10.73
C ILE A 10 -9.50 -7.77 9.53
N PRO A 11 -10.52 -7.19 8.87
CA PRO A 11 -10.28 -6.14 7.87
C PRO A 11 -9.83 -4.85 8.55
N PRO A 12 -8.72 -4.24 8.10
CA PRO A 12 -8.24 -3.01 8.71
C PRO A 12 -9.19 -1.83 8.46
N MET A 13 -9.23 -0.89 9.41
CA MET A 13 -9.95 0.38 9.26
C MET A 13 -9.41 1.18 8.07
N LEU A 14 -10.29 1.82 7.29
CA LEU A 14 -9.96 2.51 6.06
C LEU A 14 -9.97 4.03 6.24
N LEU A 15 -9.23 4.75 5.36
CA LEU A 15 -9.05 6.19 5.41
C LEU A 15 -9.86 6.89 4.31
N TYR A 16 -10.39 8.10 4.62
CA TYR A 16 -10.80 9.05 3.59
C TYR A 16 -9.62 9.91 3.14
N GLU A 17 -9.77 10.58 2.01
CA GLU A 17 -8.79 11.56 1.51
C GLU A 17 -9.26 12.97 1.79
N THR A 18 -8.32 13.87 2.13
CA THR A 18 -8.60 15.29 2.37
C THR A 18 -7.40 16.17 2.01
N LYS A 19 -7.60 17.48 2.04
CA LYS A 19 -6.54 18.49 1.92
C LYS A 19 -5.83 18.69 3.27
N PRO A 20 -4.61 19.25 3.30
CA PRO A 20 -3.94 19.62 4.54
C PRO A 20 -4.78 20.57 5.41
N PHE A 21 -4.77 20.33 6.72
CA PHE A 21 -5.44 21.14 7.73
C PHE A 21 -4.75 21.06 9.08
N ASP A 22 -5.02 22.03 9.94
CA ASP A 22 -4.62 22.04 11.35
C ASP A 22 -5.85 21.85 12.23
N ASP A 23 -5.78 20.93 13.18
CA ASP A 23 -6.83 20.69 14.17
C ASP A 23 -6.21 20.06 15.44
N GLU A 24 -6.52 20.61 16.62
CA GLU A 24 -6.01 20.11 17.91
C GLU A 24 -6.60 18.77 18.33
N ASN A 25 -7.72 18.36 17.73
CA ASN A 25 -8.33 17.04 17.96
C ASN A 25 -7.67 15.92 17.15
N TYR A 26 -6.68 16.24 16.31
CA TYR A 26 -5.99 15.26 15.47
C TYR A 26 -4.51 15.13 15.86
N ILE A 27 -3.99 13.93 15.61
CA ILE A 27 -2.56 13.67 15.48
C ILE A 27 -2.24 13.46 14.01
N TYR A 28 -1.00 13.73 13.62
CA TYR A 28 -0.51 13.61 12.25
C TYR A 28 0.71 12.69 12.22
N GLU A 29 0.65 11.64 11.42
CA GLU A 29 1.71 10.66 11.20
C GLU A 29 2.21 10.76 9.76
N LEU A 30 3.44 10.34 9.48
CA LEU A 30 3.89 10.17 8.10
C LEU A 30 3.06 9.09 7.41
N LYS A 31 2.60 9.37 6.20
CA LYS A 31 2.04 8.35 5.34
C LYS A 31 3.18 7.54 4.72
N LEU A 32 3.37 6.34 5.25
CA LEU A 32 4.42 5.45 4.80
C LEU A 32 4.04 4.82 3.45
N ASP A 33 4.94 4.88 2.50
CA ASP A 33 4.76 4.25 1.20
C ASP A 33 5.23 2.79 1.25
N GLY A 34 4.32 1.92 1.67
CA GLY A 34 4.58 0.51 1.96
C GLY A 34 3.42 -0.41 1.62
N ILE A 35 3.33 -1.50 2.34
CA ILE A 35 2.23 -2.48 2.25
C ILE A 35 1.61 -2.66 3.63
N ARG A 36 0.35 -2.27 3.77
CA ARG A 36 -0.39 -2.44 5.02
C ARG A 36 -0.52 -3.89 5.43
N CYS A 37 -0.25 -4.17 6.70
CA CYS A 37 -0.25 -5.50 7.26
C CYS A 37 -0.76 -5.49 8.70
N LEU A 38 -1.59 -6.49 9.06
CA LEU A 38 -1.89 -6.83 10.44
C LEU A 38 -0.91 -7.90 10.90
N ALA A 39 -0.24 -7.64 12.02
CA ALA A 39 0.68 -8.59 12.64
C ALA A 39 0.05 -9.16 13.91
N TYR A 40 -0.17 -10.47 13.90
CA TYR A 40 -0.60 -11.26 15.06
C TYR A 40 0.66 -11.83 15.70
N ILE A 41 0.99 -11.34 16.89
CA ILE A 41 2.26 -11.65 17.53
C ILE A 41 1.99 -12.23 18.92
N ASP A 42 2.60 -13.36 19.22
CA ASP A 42 2.70 -13.91 20.57
C ASP A 42 4.18 -14.22 20.89
N ASN A 43 4.46 -14.76 22.07
CA ASN A 43 5.81 -15.09 22.51
C ASN A 43 6.49 -16.23 21.69
N LYS A 44 5.74 -16.93 20.82
CA LYS A 44 6.21 -18.07 20.04
C LYS A 44 6.28 -17.77 18.55
N SER A 45 5.35 -16.97 18.05
CA SER A 45 5.10 -16.82 16.61
C SER A 45 4.75 -15.39 16.20
N VAL A 46 4.93 -15.13 14.91
CA VAL A 46 4.46 -13.95 14.21
C VAL A 46 3.69 -14.43 12.99
N VAL A 47 2.46 -14.00 12.84
CA VAL A 47 1.63 -14.24 11.64
C VAL A 47 1.28 -12.89 11.02
N LEU A 48 1.49 -12.75 9.72
CA LEU A 48 1.33 -11.50 8.98
C LEU A 48 0.22 -11.66 7.95
N HIS A 49 -0.83 -10.84 8.08
CA HIS A 49 -1.93 -10.81 7.11
C HIS A 49 -1.95 -9.47 6.37
N ASN A 50 -1.96 -9.54 5.06
CA ASN A 50 -2.12 -8.34 4.25
C ASN A 50 -3.57 -7.79 4.36
N LYS A 51 -3.83 -6.63 3.76
CA LYS A 51 -5.14 -5.95 3.75
C LYS A 51 -6.31 -6.86 3.27
N ARG A 52 -6.03 -7.96 2.56
CA ARG A 52 -7.01 -8.92 2.04
C ARG A 52 -7.04 -10.23 2.83
N HIS A 53 -6.58 -10.22 4.07
CA HIS A 53 -6.56 -11.38 4.97
C HIS A 53 -5.69 -12.55 4.46
N LYS A 54 -4.87 -12.34 3.44
CA LYS A 54 -3.94 -13.38 2.96
C LYS A 54 -2.75 -13.44 3.88
N ASP A 55 -2.41 -14.64 4.33
CA ASP A 55 -1.16 -14.90 5.05
C ASP A 55 0.04 -14.65 4.13
N VAL A 56 0.90 -13.74 4.55
CA VAL A 56 2.12 -13.33 3.84
C VAL A 56 3.39 -13.58 4.67
N THR A 57 3.26 -14.30 5.78
CA THR A 57 4.34 -14.54 6.77
C THR A 57 5.61 -15.11 6.12
N SER A 58 5.45 -16.09 5.23
CA SER A 58 6.59 -16.76 4.56
C SER A 58 7.39 -15.83 3.63
N ILE A 59 6.80 -14.70 3.20
CA ILE A 59 7.47 -13.71 2.34
C ILE A 59 8.45 -12.85 3.15
N TYR A 60 8.26 -12.73 4.47
CA TYR A 60 8.99 -11.81 5.36
C TYR A 60 9.64 -12.54 6.56
N PRO A 61 10.51 -13.54 6.33
CA PRO A 61 11.08 -14.35 7.42
C PRO A 61 11.89 -13.54 8.42
N GLU A 62 12.45 -12.38 8.02
CA GLU A 62 13.17 -11.45 8.90
C GLU A 62 12.30 -10.89 10.03
N LEU A 63 10.98 -10.85 9.85
CA LEU A 63 10.03 -10.33 10.85
C LEU A 63 9.65 -11.38 11.91
N SER A 64 10.05 -12.62 11.76
CA SER A 64 9.77 -13.70 12.74
C SER A 64 10.24 -13.34 14.16
N ARG A 65 11.32 -12.54 14.27
CA ARG A 65 11.88 -12.12 15.57
C ARG A 65 11.11 -10.99 16.25
N MET A 66 10.06 -10.43 15.62
CA MET A 66 9.19 -9.43 16.26
C MET A 66 8.48 -9.99 17.51
N ASN A 67 8.37 -11.32 17.63
CA ASN A 67 7.87 -11.96 18.84
C ASN A 67 8.69 -11.63 20.11
N ARG A 68 9.95 -11.22 19.97
CA ARG A 68 10.80 -10.78 21.09
C ARG A 68 10.56 -9.33 21.50
N CYS A 69 9.77 -8.60 20.71
CA CYS A 69 9.42 -7.20 20.94
C CYS A 69 8.16 -7.03 21.78
N VAL A 70 7.44 -8.11 22.04
CA VAL A 70 6.20 -8.12 22.84
C VAL A 70 6.28 -9.20 23.93
N LYS A 71 5.57 -8.99 25.03
CA LYS A 71 5.51 -9.98 26.11
C LYS A 71 4.21 -10.81 26.06
N GLU A 72 3.17 -10.24 25.51
CA GLU A 72 1.80 -10.73 25.51
C GLU A 72 1.30 -10.88 24.08
N ARG A 73 0.15 -11.53 23.90
CA ARG A 73 -0.49 -11.64 22.59
C ARG A 73 -0.99 -10.27 22.12
N VAL A 74 -0.58 -9.83 20.95
CA VAL A 74 -0.99 -8.53 20.39
C VAL A 74 -1.40 -8.65 18.93
N ILE A 75 -2.34 -7.81 18.50
CA ILE A 75 -2.61 -7.54 17.09
C ILE A 75 -2.21 -6.09 16.82
N LEU A 76 -1.20 -5.93 15.97
CA LEU A 76 -0.70 -4.64 15.55
C LEU A 76 -1.16 -4.33 14.12
N ASP A 77 -1.66 -3.12 13.90
CA ASP A 77 -1.92 -2.58 12.56
C ASP A 77 -0.73 -1.71 12.15
N GLY A 78 -0.15 -1.99 11.01
CA GLY A 78 1.09 -1.33 10.61
C GLY A 78 1.36 -1.39 9.11
N GLU A 79 2.54 -0.90 8.73
CA GLU A 79 3.03 -0.87 7.37
C GLU A 79 4.33 -1.65 7.26
N LEU A 80 4.41 -2.51 6.24
CA LEU A 80 5.64 -3.16 5.81
C LEU A 80 6.40 -2.20 4.89
N VAL A 81 7.60 -1.80 5.27
CA VAL A 81 8.43 -0.90 4.49
C VAL A 81 9.84 -1.45 4.30
N VAL A 82 10.43 -1.12 3.18
CA VAL A 82 11.88 -1.24 2.95
C VAL A 82 12.43 0.17 2.92
N LEU A 83 13.52 0.41 3.62
CA LEU A 83 14.16 1.73 3.61
C LEU A 83 15.30 1.74 2.59
N ASN A 84 15.41 2.84 1.84
CA ASN A 84 16.55 3.10 0.96
C ASN A 84 17.79 3.52 1.78
N LYS A 85 18.89 3.84 1.12
CA LYS A 85 20.14 4.27 1.76
C LYS A 85 20.02 5.59 2.53
N GLU A 86 19.00 6.39 2.22
CA GLU A 86 18.71 7.67 2.87
C GLU A 86 17.73 7.51 4.05
N GLY A 87 17.30 6.28 4.35
CA GLY A 87 16.32 6.00 5.41
C GLY A 87 14.88 6.32 5.02
N LYS A 88 14.58 6.57 3.75
CA LYS A 88 13.22 6.81 3.24
C LYS A 88 12.58 5.50 2.77
N PRO A 89 11.24 5.36 2.86
CA PRO A 89 10.53 4.21 2.30
C PRO A 89 10.78 4.06 0.79
N ASP A 90 11.16 2.86 0.37
CA ASP A 90 11.31 2.46 -1.03
C ASP A 90 10.16 1.51 -1.42
N PHE A 91 9.10 2.09 -1.99
CA PHE A 91 7.93 1.34 -2.42
C PHE A 91 8.27 0.25 -3.44
N TYR A 92 9.16 0.52 -4.38
CA TYR A 92 9.53 -0.48 -5.38
C TYR A 92 10.26 -1.68 -4.78
N ALA A 93 11.04 -1.45 -3.73
CA ALA A 93 11.72 -2.53 -3.02
C ALA A 93 10.72 -3.41 -2.28
N ILE A 94 9.79 -2.83 -1.50
CA ILE A 94 8.77 -3.62 -0.79
C ILE A 94 7.81 -4.30 -1.76
N GLN A 95 7.44 -3.66 -2.87
CA GLN A 95 6.60 -4.28 -3.89
C GLN A 95 7.28 -5.50 -4.52
N ARG A 96 8.57 -5.39 -4.92
CA ARG A 96 9.33 -6.54 -5.42
C ARG A 96 9.36 -7.69 -4.41
N ARG A 97 9.50 -7.38 -3.11
CA ARG A 97 9.44 -8.37 -2.04
C ARG A 97 8.09 -9.08 -2.02
N SER A 98 6.98 -8.35 -2.08
CA SER A 98 5.63 -8.91 -2.00
C SER A 98 5.27 -9.87 -3.15
N LEU A 99 5.97 -9.79 -4.27
CA LEU A 99 5.78 -10.65 -5.45
C LEU A 99 6.71 -11.88 -5.47
N MET A 100 7.60 -12.02 -4.48
CA MET A 100 8.53 -13.15 -4.42
C MET A 100 7.82 -14.43 -3.98
N THR A 101 8.11 -15.53 -4.69
CA THR A 101 7.61 -16.88 -4.37
C THR A 101 8.74 -17.88 -4.15
N ASP A 102 9.95 -17.56 -4.60
CA ASP A 102 11.14 -18.39 -4.47
C ASP A 102 11.76 -18.19 -3.08
N THR A 103 11.80 -19.26 -2.28
CA THR A 103 12.28 -19.25 -0.89
C THR A 103 13.76 -18.86 -0.76
N PHE A 104 14.60 -19.23 -1.74
CA PHE A 104 16.01 -18.85 -1.75
C PHE A 104 16.16 -17.33 -1.97
N LYS A 105 15.45 -16.78 -2.95
CA LYS A 105 15.44 -15.33 -3.21
C LYS A 105 14.88 -14.55 -2.04
N ILE A 106 13.82 -15.05 -1.39
CA ILE A 106 13.24 -14.45 -0.18
C ILE A 106 14.29 -14.42 0.93
N GLY A 107 14.97 -15.55 1.20
CA GLY A 107 16.00 -15.63 2.24
C GLY A 107 17.20 -14.69 1.98
N PHE A 108 17.62 -14.54 0.73
CA PHE A 108 18.65 -13.58 0.35
C PHE A 108 18.20 -12.14 0.54
N ALA A 109 16.99 -11.79 0.07
CA ALA A 109 16.45 -10.44 0.17
C ALA A 109 16.19 -10.03 1.64
N ALA A 110 15.77 -10.96 2.50
CA ALA A 110 15.59 -10.75 3.93
C ALA A 110 16.89 -10.31 4.65
N LYS A 111 18.05 -10.71 4.12
CA LYS A 111 19.37 -10.32 4.66
C LYS A 111 19.91 -9.05 4.03
N SER A 112 19.77 -8.89 2.71
CA SER A 112 20.38 -7.79 1.96
C SER A 112 19.56 -6.50 2.00
N ASN A 113 18.25 -6.62 2.14
CA ASN A 113 17.32 -5.50 2.14
C ASN A 113 16.09 -5.83 3.01
N PRO A 114 16.27 -5.88 4.35
CA PRO A 114 15.26 -6.35 5.27
C PRO A 114 14.05 -5.41 5.31
N VAL A 115 12.87 -6.01 5.44
CA VAL A 115 11.63 -5.29 5.67
C VAL A 115 11.55 -4.85 7.13
N GLN A 116 11.03 -3.65 7.36
CA GLN A 116 10.65 -3.12 8.66
C GLN A 116 9.13 -3.15 8.78
N PHE A 117 8.62 -3.51 9.96
CA PHE A 117 7.22 -3.34 10.31
C PHE A 117 7.07 -2.08 11.17
N VAL A 118 6.33 -1.10 10.69
CA VAL A 118 6.06 0.14 11.44
C VAL A 118 4.63 0.07 11.97
N ALA A 119 4.48 -0.20 13.28
CA ALA A 119 3.20 -0.25 13.94
C ALA A 119 2.64 1.16 14.17
N TYR A 120 1.44 1.44 13.71
CA TYR A 120 0.77 2.70 13.98
C TYR A 120 -0.50 2.56 14.81
N ASP A 121 -0.94 1.35 15.11
CA ASP A 121 -2.02 1.08 16.05
C ASP A 121 -1.91 -0.32 16.68
N ILE A 122 -2.62 -0.53 17.79
CA ILE A 122 -2.82 -1.81 18.43
C ILE A 122 -4.32 -2.00 18.66
N ILE A 123 -4.84 -3.16 18.27
CA ILE A 123 -6.29 -3.44 18.33
C ILE A 123 -6.66 -4.58 19.27
N TYR A 124 -5.66 -5.29 19.77
CA TYR A 124 -5.83 -6.38 20.72
C TYR A 124 -4.59 -6.52 21.60
N ASN A 125 -4.79 -6.77 22.91
CA ASN A 125 -3.73 -7.05 23.87
C ASN A 125 -4.19 -8.06 24.91
N ASP A 126 -3.62 -9.27 24.88
CA ASP A 126 -3.74 -10.36 25.89
C ASP A 126 -5.16 -10.68 26.36
N GLY A 127 -6.12 -10.79 25.46
CA GLY A 127 -7.53 -11.06 25.73
C GLY A 127 -8.42 -9.81 25.65
N ASP A 128 -7.84 -8.63 25.68
CA ASP A 128 -8.58 -7.38 25.60
C ASP A 128 -8.76 -6.93 24.14
N ASP A 129 -9.99 -6.81 23.68
CA ASP A 129 -10.35 -6.08 22.47
C ASP A 129 -10.21 -4.58 22.73
N LEU A 130 -9.30 -3.93 21.99
CA LEU A 130 -9.02 -2.51 22.14
C LEU A 130 -9.76 -1.65 21.11
N THR A 131 -10.59 -2.25 20.26
CA THR A 131 -11.25 -1.51 19.16
C THR A 131 -12.20 -0.43 19.66
N ASP A 132 -12.79 -0.60 20.84
CA ASP A 132 -13.68 0.37 21.50
C ASP A 132 -12.94 1.40 22.39
N LYS A 133 -11.60 1.40 22.38
CA LYS A 133 -10.81 2.42 23.08
C LYS A 133 -10.48 3.58 22.15
N PRO A 134 -10.43 4.81 22.67
CA PRO A 134 -9.90 5.98 21.94
C PRO A 134 -8.48 5.75 21.40
N LEU A 135 -8.17 6.31 20.24
CA LEU A 135 -6.86 6.17 19.58
C LEU A 135 -5.69 6.48 20.54
N MET A 136 -5.79 7.55 21.33
CA MET A 136 -4.67 7.94 22.22
C MET A 136 -4.46 6.93 23.35
N GLU A 137 -5.49 6.25 23.83
CA GLU A 137 -5.35 5.14 24.77
C GLU A 137 -4.65 3.95 24.11
N ARG A 138 -5.07 3.59 22.87
CA ARG A 138 -4.40 2.53 22.11
C ARG A 138 -2.93 2.85 21.84
N LYS A 139 -2.60 4.10 21.51
CA LYS A 139 -1.20 4.56 21.35
C LYS A 139 -0.39 4.43 22.65
N ALA A 140 -0.98 4.75 23.78
CA ALA A 140 -0.35 4.58 25.09
C ALA A 140 -0.08 3.09 25.40
N ILE A 141 -1.04 2.22 25.13
CA ILE A 141 -0.89 0.76 25.27
C ILE A 141 0.21 0.26 24.31
N LEU A 142 0.17 0.65 23.03
CA LEU A 142 1.16 0.27 22.01
C LEU A 142 2.58 0.60 22.48
N SER A 143 2.82 1.82 22.97
CA SER A 143 4.13 2.25 23.45
C SER A 143 4.59 1.53 24.71
N LYS A 144 3.67 1.01 25.52
CA LYS A 144 3.96 0.26 26.76
C LYS A 144 4.27 -1.20 26.49
N VAL A 145 3.54 -1.84 25.57
CA VAL A 145 3.64 -3.30 25.34
C VAL A 145 4.65 -3.67 24.27
N VAL A 146 4.97 -2.76 23.34
CA VAL A 146 5.96 -2.99 22.28
C VAL A 146 7.30 -2.38 22.64
N LYS A 147 8.33 -3.22 22.68
CA LYS A 147 9.74 -2.79 22.73
C LYS A 147 10.29 -2.75 21.32
N GLU A 148 10.60 -1.56 20.82
CA GLU A 148 11.15 -1.41 19.46
C GLU A 148 12.46 -2.19 19.27
N GLY A 149 12.66 -2.74 18.08
CA GLY A 149 13.80 -3.56 17.70
C GLY A 149 13.38 -4.73 16.81
N ASN A 150 14.33 -5.56 16.37
CA ASN A 150 14.06 -6.72 15.51
C ASN A 150 13.14 -6.42 14.31
N ASN A 151 13.36 -5.31 13.64
CA ASN A 151 12.57 -4.82 12.50
C ASN A 151 11.11 -4.41 12.86
N LEU A 152 10.83 -4.11 14.14
CA LEU A 152 9.57 -3.53 14.61
C LEU A 152 9.83 -2.15 15.20
N THR A 153 9.14 -1.15 14.68
CA THR A 153 9.14 0.23 15.19
C THR A 153 7.72 0.76 15.35
N ILE A 154 7.56 1.83 16.13
CA ILE A 154 6.27 2.50 16.35
C ILE A 154 6.25 3.80 15.54
N SER A 155 5.17 4.03 14.80
CA SER A 155 4.94 5.28 14.07
C SER A 155 4.92 6.49 15.01
N ARG A 156 5.73 7.51 14.71
CA ARG A 156 5.74 8.78 15.45
C ARG A 156 4.64 9.70 14.91
N TYR A 157 4.17 10.59 15.76
CA TYR A 157 3.17 11.57 15.40
C TYR A 157 3.51 12.94 15.97
N ILE A 158 2.92 13.97 15.37
CA ILE A 158 2.89 15.33 15.90
C ILE A 158 1.43 15.76 16.16
N GLU A 159 1.25 16.81 16.92
CA GLU A 159 -0.04 17.42 17.21
C GLU A 159 -0.12 18.84 16.62
N LYS A 160 -1.33 19.30 16.31
CA LYS A 160 -1.70 20.68 15.93
C LYS A 160 -1.19 21.19 14.57
N ASN A 161 0.04 20.90 14.16
CA ASN A 161 0.68 21.51 13.00
C ASN A 161 0.64 20.62 11.75
N GLY A 162 -0.56 20.17 11.33
CA GLY A 162 -0.75 19.27 10.20
C GLY A 162 -0.32 19.85 8.86
N VAL A 163 -0.62 21.13 8.60
CA VAL A 163 -0.22 21.83 7.37
C VAL A 163 1.30 21.93 7.27
N ALA A 164 1.97 22.39 8.34
CA ALA A 164 3.42 22.49 8.36
C ALA A 164 4.09 21.12 8.21
N PHE A 165 3.53 20.08 8.83
CA PHE A 165 4.05 18.72 8.72
C PHE A 165 3.86 18.15 7.31
N PHE A 166 2.74 18.47 6.64
CA PHE A 166 2.51 18.12 5.25
C PHE A 166 3.52 18.79 4.31
N GLU A 167 3.79 20.09 4.48
CA GLU A 167 4.79 20.79 3.66
C GLU A 167 6.20 20.24 3.89
N LEU A 168 6.53 19.84 5.12
CA LEU A 168 7.80 19.15 5.42
C LEU A 168 7.86 17.79 4.71
N ALA A 169 6.79 16.98 4.76
CA ALA A 169 6.72 15.70 4.06
C ALA A 169 6.89 15.88 2.54
N LYS A 170 6.26 16.91 1.98
CA LYS A 170 6.38 17.29 0.58
C LYS A 170 7.81 17.72 0.19
N ALA A 171 8.44 18.55 1.01
CA ALA A 171 9.83 19.00 0.80
C ALA A 171 10.84 17.84 0.85
N GLN A 172 10.53 16.79 1.60
CA GLN A 172 11.33 15.56 1.68
C GLN A 172 10.93 14.49 0.67
N GLU A 173 10.03 14.81 -0.27
CA GLU A 173 9.53 13.89 -1.30
C GLU A 173 8.90 12.60 -0.73
N LEU A 174 8.25 12.71 0.45
CA LEU A 174 7.49 11.62 1.05
C LEU A 174 6.06 11.56 0.48
N GLU A 175 5.37 10.44 0.68
CA GLU A 175 4.04 10.20 0.12
C GLU A 175 2.98 11.19 0.64
N GLY A 176 3.13 11.67 1.86
CA GLY A 176 2.22 12.58 2.53
C GLY A 176 2.11 12.29 4.03
N ILE A 177 0.95 12.58 4.60
CA ILE A 177 0.66 12.36 6.01
C ILE A 177 -0.71 11.69 6.20
N VAL A 178 -0.94 11.16 7.40
CA VAL A 178 -2.25 10.65 7.85
C VAL A 178 -2.65 11.42 9.10
N ALA A 179 -3.80 12.10 9.04
CA ALA A 179 -4.42 12.70 10.20
C ALA A 179 -5.37 11.69 10.86
N LYS A 180 -5.26 11.50 12.16
CA LYS A 180 -6.09 10.59 12.94
C LYS A 180 -6.72 11.33 14.12
N ARG A 181 -8.03 11.23 14.27
CA ARG A 181 -8.75 11.86 15.37
C ARG A 181 -8.41 11.16 16.68
N LYS A 182 -8.05 11.94 17.71
CA LYS A 182 -7.51 11.45 18.99
C LYS A 182 -8.45 10.51 19.75
N ASP A 183 -9.74 10.79 19.71
CA ASP A 183 -10.81 10.02 20.38
C ASP A 183 -11.44 8.94 19.48
N SER A 184 -10.91 8.71 18.28
CA SER A 184 -11.48 7.75 17.35
C SER A 184 -11.36 6.30 17.84
N LEU A 185 -12.43 5.55 17.67
CA LEU A 185 -12.46 4.10 17.86
C LEU A 185 -11.88 3.41 16.62
N TYR A 186 -11.43 2.16 16.76
CA TYR A 186 -10.98 1.39 15.63
C TYR A 186 -12.14 0.65 14.96
N GLN A 187 -12.66 1.19 13.88
CA GLN A 187 -13.81 0.61 13.19
C GLN A 187 -13.36 -0.42 12.15
N ILE A 188 -13.37 -1.69 12.55
CA ILE A 188 -12.97 -2.83 11.72
C ILE A 188 -13.65 -2.80 10.37
N GLY A 189 -12.86 -2.80 9.26
CA GLY A 189 -13.32 -2.85 7.88
C GLY A 189 -14.04 -1.61 7.36
N LYS A 190 -14.31 -0.62 8.22
CA LYS A 190 -15.07 0.56 7.83
C LYS A 190 -14.17 1.70 7.39
N ARG A 191 -14.68 2.51 6.48
CA ARG A 191 -14.10 3.80 6.11
C ARG A 191 -14.81 4.89 6.91
N THR A 192 -14.04 5.65 7.68
CA THR A 192 -14.58 6.75 8.49
C THR A 192 -13.80 8.04 8.25
N ARG A 193 -14.40 9.17 8.62
CA ARG A 193 -13.73 10.47 8.55
C ARG A 193 -12.80 10.72 9.75
N ASP A 194 -12.67 9.76 10.65
CA ASP A 194 -11.75 9.86 11.78
C ASP A 194 -10.28 9.68 11.36
N TRP A 195 -10.04 8.94 10.27
CA TRP A 195 -8.72 8.73 9.71
C TRP A 195 -8.67 9.27 8.28
N LEU A 196 -7.79 10.24 8.05
CA LEU A 196 -7.71 11.02 6.82
C LEU A 196 -6.31 10.93 6.22
N LYS A 197 -6.20 10.49 4.99
CA LYS A 197 -4.94 10.55 4.25
C LYS A 197 -4.83 11.88 3.50
N ILE A 198 -3.65 12.47 3.53
CA ILE A 198 -3.30 13.72 2.86
C ILE A 198 -2.06 13.43 2.02
N LYS A 199 -2.23 13.28 0.72
CA LYS A 199 -1.18 12.84 -0.18
C LYS A 199 -0.53 14.01 -0.91
N VAL A 200 0.80 13.92 -1.08
CA VAL A 200 1.57 14.87 -1.89
C VAL A 200 1.30 14.64 -3.37
N MET A 201 1.18 13.38 -3.77
CA MET A 201 0.83 12.98 -5.13
C MET A 201 -0.42 12.09 -5.14
N GLN A 202 -1.09 12.04 -6.29
CA GLN A 202 -2.28 11.22 -6.48
C GLN A 202 -1.89 9.82 -6.94
N ASP A 203 -2.57 8.82 -6.41
CA ASP A 203 -2.51 7.42 -6.86
C ASP A 203 -3.84 7.06 -7.49
N GLU A 204 -3.78 6.42 -8.66
CA GLU A 204 -4.95 5.91 -9.35
C GLU A 204 -4.69 4.46 -9.78
N ASP A 205 -5.64 3.57 -9.46
CA ASP A 205 -5.59 2.20 -9.92
C ASP A 205 -6.25 2.11 -11.29
N LEU A 206 -5.48 1.70 -12.28
CA LEU A 206 -5.85 1.74 -13.69
C LEU A 206 -5.71 0.37 -14.35
N LEU A 207 -6.52 0.14 -15.36
CA LEU A 207 -6.42 -1.02 -16.23
C LEU A 207 -5.23 -0.88 -17.19
N ILE A 208 -4.48 -1.95 -17.38
CA ILE A 208 -3.47 -2.03 -18.45
C ILE A 208 -4.20 -2.40 -19.74
N LEU A 209 -4.32 -1.44 -20.64
CA LEU A 209 -4.98 -1.60 -21.93
C LEU A 209 -4.06 -2.16 -23.02
N GLY A 210 -2.75 -2.03 -22.80
CA GLY A 210 -1.74 -2.48 -23.73
C GLY A 210 -0.36 -1.98 -23.35
N TYR A 211 0.62 -2.34 -24.16
CA TYR A 211 1.98 -1.84 -24.02
C TYR A 211 2.63 -1.53 -25.36
N GLN A 212 3.55 -0.57 -25.38
CA GLN A 212 4.45 -0.36 -26.49
C GLN A 212 5.71 -1.21 -26.25
N PRO A 213 6.10 -2.06 -27.18
CA PRO A 213 7.33 -2.84 -27.07
C PRO A 213 8.57 -1.97 -27.34
N ASP A 214 9.69 -2.40 -26.78
CA ASP A 214 11.01 -1.92 -27.18
C ASP A 214 11.49 -2.59 -28.48
N LEU A 215 12.74 -2.33 -28.86
CA LEU A 215 13.34 -2.92 -30.07
C LEU A 215 13.51 -4.45 -30.00
N LYS A 216 13.44 -5.04 -28.80
CA LYS A 216 13.50 -6.49 -28.57
C LYS A 216 12.13 -7.13 -28.44
N GLY A 217 11.05 -6.35 -28.52
CA GLY A 217 9.68 -6.78 -28.32
C GLY A 217 9.25 -6.87 -26.85
N GLU A 218 10.10 -6.42 -25.92
CA GLU A 218 9.77 -6.41 -24.48
C GLU A 218 8.89 -5.21 -24.11
N VAL A 219 8.13 -5.34 -23.03
CA VAL A 219 7.29 -4.26 -22.52
C VAL A 219 8.13 -3.06 -22.15
N LYS A 220 7.91 -1.94 -22.83
CA LYS A 220 8.60 -0.66 -22.58
C LYS A 220 7.68 0.31 -21.83
N ASP A 221 6.57 0.69 -22.44
CA ASP A 221 5.63 1.68 -21.94
C ASP A 221 4.26 1.04 -21.80
N LEU A 222 3.49 1.39 -20.77
CA LEU A 222 2.11 0.91 -20.58
C LEU A 222 1.11 1.98 -21.02
N ILE A 223 0.02 1.54 -21.68
CA ILE A 223 -1.15 2.36 -21.95
C ILE A 223 -2.19 2.00 -20.90
N LEU A 224 -2.64 3.02 -20.15
CA LEU A 224 -3.53 2.87 -19.01
C LEU A 224 -4.89 3.50 -19.29
N GLY A 225 -5.92 2.97 -18.64
CA GLY A 225 -7.27 3.49 -18.73
C GLY A 225 -8.20 2.97 -17.64
N TYR A 226 -9.46 3.37 -17.73
CA TYR A 226 -10.51 3.04 -16.79
C TYR A 226 -11.85 2.95 -17.54
N PHE A 227 -12.90 2.44 -16.88
CA PHE A 227 -14.26 2.56 -17.38
C PHE A 227 -14.90 3.81 -16.75
N ASP A 228 -15.57 4.63 -17.57
CA ASP A 228 -16.39 5.73 -17.07
C ASP A 228 -17.75 5.23 -16.51
N ASP A 229 -18.55 6.15 -15.97
CA ASP A 229 -19.86 5.83 -15.36
C ASP A 229 -20.82 5.13 -16.33
N ASP A 230 -20.68 5.38 -17.64
CA ASP A 230 -21.44 4.73 -18.70
C ASP A 230 -20.86 3.35 -19.08
N GLY A 231 -19.80 2.90 -18.40
CA GLY A 231 -19.10 1.64 -18.70
C GLY A 231 -18.27 1.67 -19.98
N LYS A 232 -17.97 2.86 -20.51
CA LYS A 232 -17.14 3.04 -21.70
C LYS A 232 -15.67 3.16 -21.31
N LEU A 233 -14.81 2.43 -22.04
CA LEU A 233 -13.38 2.46 -21.79
C LEU A 233 -12.76 3.81 -22.17
N GLN A 234 -12.10 4.47 -21.22
CA GLN A 234 -11.38 5.72 -21.36
C GLN A 234 -9.87 5.49 -21.23
N CYS A 235 -9.10 6.34 -21.93
CA CYS A 235 -7.64 6.30 -21.87
C CYS A 235 -7.13 7.36 -20.87
N ARG A 236 -6.44 6.91 -19.81
CA ARG A 236 -5.81 7.80 -18.83
C ARG A 236 -4.44 8.30 -19.27
N GLY A 237 -3.79 7.59 -20.15
CA GLY A 237 -2.50 7.99 -20.70
C GLY A 237 -1.47 6.88 -20.77
N LYS A 238 -0.20 7.31 -20.91
CA LYS A 238 0.95 6.43 -21.04
C LYS A 238 1.88 6.62 -19.86
N VAL A 239 2.41 5.50 -19.31
CA VAL A 239 3.46 5.52 -18.28
C VAL A 239 4.66 4.70 -18.76
N TYR A 240 5.87 5.19 -18.46
CA TYR A 240 7.13 4.55 -18.88
C TYR A 240 8.15 4.41 -17.74
N LEU A 241 8.01 5.19 -16.66
CA LEU A 241 8.86 5.10 -15.48
C LEU A 241 8.28 4.13 -14.46
N GLY A 242 9.14 3.41 -13.75
CA GLY A 242 8.76 2.59 -12.60
C GLY A 242 8.43 1.13 -12.91
N ILE A 243 8.34 0.72 -14.17
CA ILE A 243 7.99 -0.66 -14.54
C ILE A 243 9.20 -1.58 -14.28
N SER A 244 9.10 -2.49 -13.33
CA SER A 244 10.16 -3.43 -12.97
C SER A 244 10.34 -4.53 -14.03
N LYS A 245 11.51 -5.20 -14.03
CA LYS A 245 11.76 -6.35 -14.93
C LYS A 245 10.77 -7.50 -14.70
N GLU A 246 10.40 -7.74 -13.46
CA GLU A 246 9.44 -8.80 -13.11
C GLU A 246 8.05 -8.50 -13.66
N GLU A 247 7.59 -7.27 -13.53
CA GLU A 247 6.28 -6.86 -14.07
C GLU A 247 6.25 -6.90 -15.59
N ARG A 248 7.35 -6.50 -16.26
CA ARG A 248 7.47 -6.65 -17.71
C ARG A 248 7.29 -8.13 -18.12
N ARG A 249 7.89 -9.05 -17.36
CA ARG A 249 7.74 -10.48 -17.58
C ARG A 249 6.31 -10.97 -17.36
N ILE A 250 5.65 -10.55 -16.28
CA ILE A 250 4.25 -10.88 -15.97
C ILE A 250 3.32 -10.38 -17.08
N ILE A 251 3.47 -9.13 -17.50
CA ILE A 251 2.64 -8.53 -18.57
C ILE A 251 2.87 -9.23 -19.91
N SER A 252 4.12 -9.53 -20.27
CA SER A 252 4.45 -10.28 -21.49
C SER A 252 3.89 -11.70 -21.46
N GLN A 253 3.91 -12.37 -20.30
CA GLN A 253 3.33 -13.69 -20.14
C GLN A 253 1.81 -13.64 -20.27
N PHE A 254 1.16 -12.67 -19.66
CA PHE A 254 -0.28 -12.44 -19.79
C PHE A 254 -0.69 -12.20 -21.26
N ALA A 255 0.10 -11.44 -21.99
CA ALA A 255 -0.17 -11.09 -23.39
C ALA A 255 -0.31 -12.33 -24.31
N ARG A 256 0.38 -13.45 -24.02
CA ARG A 256 0.39 -14.66 -24.87
C ARG A 256 -0.99 -15.26 -25.15
N GLY A 257 -2.00 -14.95 -24.37
CA GLY A 257 -3.38 -15.46 -24.58
C GLY A 257 -4.46 -14.38 -24.51
N ASN A 258 -4.06 -13.12 -24.27
CA ASN A 258 -4.97 -12.03 -23.93
C ASN A 258 -4.79 -10.78 -24.79
N THR A 259 -4.28 -10.93 -26.01
CA THR A 259 -4.18 -9.82 -26.96
C THR A 259 -5.52 -9.53 -27.64
N VAL A 260 -5.71 -8.26 -28.04
CA VAL A 260 -6.86 -7.78 -28.79
C VAL A 260 -6.40 -7.27 -30.15
N ARG A 261 -7.03 -7.71 -31.23
CA ARG A 261 -6.65 -7.30 -32.61
C ARG A 261 -7.05 -5.86 -32.92
N LYS A 262 -8.21 -5.40 -32.43
CA LYS A 262 -8.72 -4.05 -32.66
C LYS A 262 -8.11 -3.10 -31.64
N PRO A 263 -7.45 -2.00 -32.07
CA PRO A 263 -6.92 -0.99 -31.14
C PRO A 263 -8.03 -0.37 -30.27
N TRP A 264 -7.81 -0.31 -28.96
CA TRP A 264 -8.70 0.44 -28.07
C TRP A 264 -8.65 1.95 -28.40
N PHE A 265 -7.42 2.48 -28.63
CA PHE A 265 -7.19 3.88 -28.92
C PHE A 265 -6.22 4.04 -30.09
N PRO A 266 -6.73 4.28 -31.33
CA PRO A 266 -5.90 4.33 -32.55
C PRO A 266 -4.83 5.42 -32.58
N LYS A 267 -4.90 6.43 -31.69
CA LYS A 267 -3.89 7.48 -31.55
C LYS A 267 -2.52 6.94 -31.10
N TYR A 268 -2.50 5.81 -30.40
CA TYR A 268 -1.24 5.18 -29.98
C TYR A 268 -0.80 4.16 -31.05
N LYS A 269 0.42 4.35 -31.58
CA LYS A 269 1.02 3.47 -32.60
C LYS A 269 1.91 2.41 -31.94
N ASN A 270 2.09 1.27 -32.63
CA ASN A 270 2.96 0.17 -32.19
C ASN A 270 2.61 -0.35 -30.80
N VAL A 271 1.33 -0.54 -30.52
CA VAL A 271 0.84 -1.05 -29.25
C VAL A 271 0.37 -2.48 -29.39
N VAL A 272 0.83 -3.35 -28.51
CA VAL A 272 0.23 -4.67 -28.28
C VAL A 272 -0.95 -4.45 -27.32
N TRP A 273 -2.16 -4.48 -27.88
CA TRP A 273 -3.39 -4.26 -27.11
C TRP A 273 -3.79 -5.51 -26.34
N LEU A 274 -4.19 -5.34 -25.09
CA LEU A 274 -4.55 -6.40 -24.17
C LEU A 274 -6.04 -6.33 -23.80
N LYS A 275 -6.59 -7.47 -23.40
CA LYS A 275 -7.86 -7.49 -22.65
C LYS A 275 -7.66 -6.72 -21.36
N PRO A 276 -8.57 -5.80 -20.97
CA PRO A 276 -8.42 -4.95 -19.78
C PRO A 276 -8.67 -5.76 -18.49
N GLN A 277 -7.74 -6.63 -18.14
CA GLN A 277 -7.82 -7.58 -17.03
C GLN A 277 -6.68 -7.46 -16.02
N LEU A 278 -5.62 -6.74 -16.36
CA LEU A 278 -4.55 -6.42 -15.42
C LEU A 278 -4.77 -5.02 -14.85
N VAL A 279 -4.61 -4.89 -13.55
CA VAL A 279 -4.70 -3.65 -12.80
C VAL A 279 -3.36 -3.28 -12.24
N GLY A 280 -3.08 -1.98 -12.20
CA GLY A 280 -1.94 -1.47 -11.46
C GLY A 280 -2.12 -0.01 -11.07
N THR A 281 -1.27 0.46 -10.19
CA THR A 281 -1.32 1.83 -9.67
C THR A 281 -0.38 2.72 -10.46
N ALA A 282 -0.90 3.83 -10.96
CA ALA A 282 -0.12 4.95 -11.46
C ALA A 282 -0.09 6.08 -10.42
N HIS A 283 1.07 6.69 -10.26
CA HIS A 283 1.34 7.80 -9.36
C HIS A 283 1.61 9.04 -10.20
N PHE A 284 0.93 10.16 -9.95
CA PHE A 284 1.05 11.36 -10.75
C PHE A 284 0.73 12.62 -9.94
N MET A 285 1.21 13.77 -10.39
CA MET A 285 1.05 15.03 -9.65
C MET A 285 -0.41 15.52 -9.64
N HIS A 286 -1.02 15.60 -10.82
CA HIS A 286 -2.42 16.03 -11.00
C HIS A 286 -2.93 15.61 -12.38
N GLU A 287 -4.23 15.66 -12.52
CA GLU A 287 -4.89 15.46 -13.80
C GLU A 287 -4.62 16.64 -14.74
N THR A 288 -4.36 16.34 -16.02
CA THR A 288 -4.25 17.38 -17.06
C THR A 288 -5.62 17.79 -17.57
N GLU A 289 -5.75 18.95 -18.20
CA GLU A 289 -7.00 19.46 -18.79
C GLU A 289 -7.70 18.46 -19.73
N ASN A 290 -6.93 17.56 -20.35
CA ASN A 290 -7.44 16.53 -21.26
C ASN A 290 -7.65 15.18 -20.58
N GLY A 291 -7.77 15.11 -19.25
CA GLY A 291 -8.01 13.87 -18.50
C GLY A 291 -6.80 12.94 -18.42
N GLY A 292 -5.61 13.40 -18.80
CA GLY A 292 -4.37 12.64 -18.69
C GLY A 292 -3.65 12.86 -17.36
N MET A 293 -2.57 12.12 -17.11
CA MET A 293 -1.74 12.22 -15.92
C MET A 293 -0.50 13.09 -16.17
N ARG A 294 -0.21 14.06 -15.28
CA ARG A 294 1.04 14.83 -15.32
C ARG A 294 2.15 14.09 -14.59
N GLN A 295 3.28 13.87 -15.27
CA GLN A 295 4.45 13.16 -14.75
C GLN A 295 4.11 11.80 -14.13
N PRO A 296 3.44 10.90 -14.87
CA PRO A 296 3.03 9.63 -14.32
C PRO A 296 4.23 8.70 -14.11
N VAL A 297 4.21 8.01 -12.96
CA VAL A 297 5.14 6.95 -12.59
C VAL A 297 4.34 5.71 -12.28
N TRP A 298 4.74 4.58 -12.83
CA TRP A 298 4.14 3.30 -12.50
C TRP A 298 4.56 2.88 -11.10
N LYS A 299 3.61 2.60 -10.25
CA LYS A 299 3.84 2.10 -8.89
C LYS A 299 3.83 0.58 -8.82
N GLY A 300 3.02 -0.06 -9.66
CA GLY A 300 3.05 -1.50 -9.75
C GLY A 300 1.74 -2.19 -10.04
N LEU A 301 1.83 -3.49 -10.35
CA LEU A 301 0.69 -4.37 -10.52
C LEU A 301 -0.06 -4.56 -9.20
N ARG A 302 -1.39 -4.57 -9.30
CA ARG A 302 -2.31 -4.83 -8.19
C ARG A 302 -2.84 -6.26 -8.28
N THR A 303 -2.01 -7.22 -7.86
CA THR A 303 -2.41 -8.64 -7.78
C THR A 303 -3.48 -8.90 -6.71
N ASP A 304 -3.72 -7.90 -5.89
CA ASP A 304 -4.70 -7.88 -4.81
C ASP A 304 -6.07 -7.30 -5.25
N LYS A 305 -6.23 -6.79 -6.48
CA LYS A 305 -7.52 -6.34 -7.02
C LYS A 305 -8.06 -7.35 -8.04
N SER A 306 -9.29 -7.79 -7.80
CA SER A 306 -10.12 -8.45 -8.82
C SER A 306 -10.77 -7.38 -9.70
N ILE A 307 -11.02 -7.72 -10.96
CA ILE A 307 -11.67 -6.83 -11.91
C ILE A 307 -13.19 -6.91 -11.65
N ASP A 308 -13.65 -6.16 -10.69
CA ASP A 308 -15.03 -5.72 -10.68
C ASP A 308 -15.10 -4.42 -11.51
N LYS A 309 -15.98 -4.35 -12.50
CA LYS A 309 -16.16 -3.13 -13.30
C LYS A 309 -16.47 -1.93 -12.43
N SER A 310 -17.15 -2.12 -11.30
CA SER A 310 -17.48 -1.10 -10.33
C SER A 310 -16.25 -0.45 -9.63
N ASP A 311 -15.11 -1.17 -9.57
CA ASP A 311 -13.87 -0.63 -8.97
C ASP A 311 -13.15 0.38 -9.89
N PHE A 312 -13.56 0.49 -11.16
CA PHE A 312 -12.93 1.32 -12.21
C PHE A 312 -13.94 2.25 -12.89
N MET A 313 -15.13 2.42 -12.34
CA MET A 313 -16.08 3.45 -12.73
C MET A 313 -15.78 4.72 -11.93
N TYR A 314 -15.53 5.84 -12.64
CA TYR A 314 -15.29 7.18 -12.11
C TYR A 314 -16.31 8.15 -12.67
#